data_1ec63b6890c64027d11f21c6b954fdfa
#
_entry.id   1ec63b6890c64027d11f21c6b954fdfa
#
_cell.length_a   1.000
_cell.length_b   1.000
_cell.length_c   1.000
_cell.angle_alpha   90.00
_cell.angle_beta   90.00
_cell.angle_gamma   90.00
#
_symmetry.space_group_name_H-M   'P 1'
#
loop_
_entity.id
_entity.type
_entity.pdbx_description
1 polymer ?
#
loop_
_entity_poly.entity_id
_entity_poly.type
_entity_poly.pdbx_seq_one_letter_code
_entity_poly.pdbx_strand_id
1 'polypeptide(L)'
;MLALLSGCLYAQTPAANPPAEKLQPGQMPYFDAVPDPIEGFNRCSWEVNDWLFRDLFYPLSFGYNFAVPKPVRTMVSNGGHNLTYPARLFNNCCEGRWHGAWMETERFGVNSTVGLGGLFDPATHWKIGRSDRDFGETLGQWGSGPGFYLMLPLIGPSNGRDAIGKLVDAPLDILFWIGVAYPDEIAANAIRPGIGFNDLSDHARDYQRQRDSFADPYEALRTLYSLNRQRLILDYLPSYDTNDHPNPTIRAVLFKPAIPDFADQAVTRQVRVPATGKKLAYSCWMQPKPAPLVFYIPGLGACRFDRSTLAYTDMLYRHGYSVVAFSSPFQKEFMESVSTMPLPGYAPADCDDVVNALKLISADLRKWQGGKITGTSLTGVSHGGYFTLMIAAREAAGELDGLSFDRYVAVNPPRQLAHAAQLLDDMFNAPLAWPADERRHKMEESVYKALYFSDNGLDVSGNIPLTRTESDFLIGLSFRYTLMNVIMDSQRRNNLGVLKVNPAKFVRQDSVREIRQINYAGYTEHFVLPYLIKTGRVTSRDQVLANTDLTQSTEWLRSNPKIRVQICEDDFLLTPADLPWFRSTFGNNLVDYPVGGHLGNLHLPAVQEKLVQLFPR
;
A
#
# COMPACT_ATOMS: atom_id res chain seq x y z
N MET A 1 -27.26 -36.08 -0.02
CA MET A 1 -25.96 -35.40 0.15
C MET A 1 -24.88 -35.96 -0.76
N LEU A 2 -24.70 -37.28 -0.90
CA LEU A 2 -23.70 -37.85 -1.85
C LEU A 2 -24.07 -37.69 -3.34
N ALA A 3 -25.33 -37.51 -3.69
CA ALA A 3 -25.77 -37.31 -5.08
C ALA A 3 -25.61 -35.86 -5.60
N LEU A 4 -25.38 -34.87 -4.71
CA LEU A 4 -25.07 -33.49 -5.07
C LEU A 4 -23.56 -33.28 -5.29
N LEU A 5 -22.73 -34.19 -4.78
CA LEU A 5 -21.28 -34.13 -4.97
C LEU A 5 -20.82 -34.73 -6.32
N SER A 6 -21.62 -35.60 -6.93
CA SER A 6 -21.29 -36.20 -8.23
C SER A 6 -21.55 -35.30 -9.44
N GLY A 7 -22.25 -34.16 -9.28
CA GLY A 7 -22.50 -33.18 -10.34
C GLY A 7 -21.43 -32.12 -10.50
N CYS A 8 -20.52 -31.95 -9.52
CA CYS A 8 -19.44 -30.94 -9.54
C CYS A 8 -18.06 -31.51 -9.91
N LEU A 9 -17.97 -32.82 -10.18
CA LEU A 9 -16.71 -33.50 -10.53
C LEU A 9 -16.41 -33.53 -12.04
N TYR A 10 -17.00 -32.66 -12.83
CA TYR A 10 -16.36 -32.31 -14.09
C TYR A 10 -15.18 -31.39 -13.75
N ALA A 11 -14.02 -32.02 -13.57
CA ALA A 11 -12.75 -31.34 -13.71
C ALA A 11 -12.83 -30.51 -15.01
N GLN A 12 -12.99 -29.20 -14.89
CA GLN A 12 -12.55 -28.34 -15.97
C GLN A 12 -11.07 -28.64 -16.09
N THR A 13 -10.70 -29.43 -17.11
CA THR A 13 -9.34 -29.40 -17.66
C THR A 13 -8.96 -27.94 -17.66
N PRO A 14 -7.81 -27.56 -17.10
CA PRO A 14 -7.36 -26.17 -17.12
C PRO A 14 -7.59 -25.71 -18.55
N ALA A 15 -8.42 -24.68 -18.72
CA ALA A 15 -8.78 -24.16 -20.04
C ALA A 15 -7.48 -24.03 -20.79
N ALA A 16 -7.35 -24.73 -21.91
CA ALA A 16 -6.13 -24.72 -22.71
C ALA A 16 -5.75 -23.25 -22.86
N ASN A 17 -4.57 -22.88 -22.37
CA ASN A 17 -4.09 -21.51 -22.43
C ASN A 17 -4.42 -20.97 -23.81
N PRO A 18 -5.10 -19.83 -23.95
CA PRO A 18 -5.33 -19.25 -25.25
C PRO A 18 -3.96 -19.17 -25.93
N PRO A 19 -3.85 -19.48 -27.24
CA PRO A 19 -2.57 -19.50 -27.95
C PRO A 19 -1.84 -18.22 -27.59
N ALA A 20 -0.55 -18.34 -27.21
CA ALA A 20 0.26 -17.25 -26.70
C ALA A 20 0.14 -16.06 -27.68
N GLU A 21 -0.71 -15.11 -27.34
CA GLU A 21 -0.90 -13.90 -28.10
C GLU A 21 0.47 -13.22 -28.13
N LYS A 22 0.96 -12.86 -29.32
CA LYS A 22 2.23 -12.16 -29.45
C LYS A 22 2.07 -10.80 -28.79
N LEU A 23 2.38 -10.74 -27.47
CA LEU A 23 2.32 -9.54 -26.68
C LEU A 23 3.23 -8.49 -27.31
N GLN A 24 2.67 -7.35 -27.67
CA GLN A 24 3.46 -6.20 -28.07
C GLN A 24 4.19 -5.63 -26.85
N PRO A 25 5.37 -5.00 -27.01
CA PRO A 25 6.02 -4.29 -25.92
C PRO A 25 5.02 -3.33 -25.24
N GLY A 26 4.81 -3.49 -23.92
CA GLY A 26 3.81 -2.75 -23.15
C GLY A 26 2.50 -3.51 -22.87
N GLN A 27 2.27 -4.66 -23.46
CA GLN A 27 1.13 -5.54 -23.14
C GLN A 27 1.56 -6.67 -22.21
N MET A 28 1.77 -6.34 -20.95
CA MET A 28 2.00 -7.35 -19.92
C MET A 28 0.69 -8.01 -19.50
N PRO A 29 0.66 -9.36 -19.34
CA PRO A 29 -0.49 -10.02 -18.76
C PRO A 29 -0.69 -9.47 -17.35
N TYR A 30 -1.90 -9.05 -17.05
CA TYR A 30 -2.27 -8.68 -15.69
C TYR A 30 -2.78 -9.92 -14.95
N PHE A 31 -2.65 -9.94 -13.62
CA PHE A 31 -3.26 -11.02 -12.83
C PHE A 31 -4.77 -10.98 -13.04
N ASP A 32 -5.33 -12.03 -13.63
CA ASP A 32 -6.76 -12.20 -13.66
C ASP A 32 -7.20 -12.54 -12.24
N ALA A 33 -7.83 -11.59 -11.59
CA ALA A 33 -8.56 -11.89 -10.37
C ALA A 33 -9.63 -12.95 -10.68
N VAL A 34 -10.05 -13.69 -9.65
CA VAL A 34 -11.17 -14.64 -9.78
C VAL A 34 -12.33 -13.96 -10.50
N PRO A 35 -12.94 -14.60 -11.52
CA PRO A 35 -14.06 -14.02 -12.28
C PRO A 35 -15.19 -13.52 -11.38
N ASP A 36 -15.75 -12.38 -11.72
CA ASP A 36 -16.83 -11.75 -10.95
C ASP A 36 -18.06 -11.47 -11.81
N PRO A 37 -18.80 -12.52 -12.24
CA PRO A 37 -19.94 -12.37 -13.13
C PRO A 37 -21.11 -11.64 -12.48
N ILE A 38 -21.14 -11.54 -11.16
CA ILE A 38 -22.17 -10.86 -10.37
C ILE A 38 -21.64 -9.58 -9.70
N GLU A 39 -20.71 -8.88 -10.36
CA GLU A 39 -20.03 -7.68 -9.83
C GLU A 39 -21.01 -6.67 -9.22
N GLY A 40 -22.16 -6.43 -9.89
CA GLY A 40 -23.16 -5.49 -9.37
C GLY A 40 -23.69 -5.86 -7.99
N PHE A 41 -23.99 -7.14 -7.76
CA PHE A 41 -24.39 -7.66 -6.45
C PHE A 41 -23.24 -7.59 -5.44
N ASN A 42 -22.07 -8.05 -5.83
CA ASN A 42 -20.89 -8.06 -4.96
C ASN A 42 -20.48 -6.64 -4.52
N ARG A 43 -20.56 -5.65 -5.41
CA ARG A 43 -20.31 -4.25 -5.05
C ARG A 43 -21.39 -3.68 -4.14
N CYS A 44 -22.65 -4.05 -4.34
CA CYS A 44 -23.72 -3.66 -3.42
C CYS A 44 -23.49 -4.24 -2.02
N SER A 45 -23.15 -5.52 -1.92
CA SER A 45 -22.78 -6.18 -0.66
C SER A 45 -21.56 -5.53 -0.01
N TRP A 46 -20.55 -5.15 -0.82
CA TRP A 46 -19.37 -4.44 -0.33
C TRP A 46 -19.74 -3.05 0.23
N GLU A 47 -20.58 -2.28 -0.46
CA GLU A 47 -21.05 -0.96 0.04
C GLU A 47 -21.77 -1.09 1.38
N VAL A 48 -22.57 -2.16 1.57
CA VAL A 48 -23.22 -2.43 2.86
C VAL A 48 -22.19 -2.78 3.93
N ASN A 49 -21.23 -3.67 3.62
CA ASN A 49 -20.17 -4.04 4.55
C ASN A 49 -19.28 -2.83 4.90
N ASP A 50 -18.94 -2.00 3.91
CA ASP A 50 -18.14 -0.79 4.08
C ASP A 50 -18.86 0.25 4.95
N TRP A 51 -20.17 0.44 4.71
CA TRP A 51 -21.00 1.32 5.53
C TRP A 51 -21.06 0.82 6.98
N LEU A 52 -21.36 -0.46 7.19
CA LEU A 52 -21.39 -1.07 8.54
C LEU A 52 -20.04 -0.96 9.23
N PHE A 53 -18.95 -1.19 8.50
CA PHE A 53 -17.62 -1.06 9.06
C PHE A 53 -17.34 0.39 9.48
N ARG A 54 -17.55 1.34 8.60
CA ARG A 54 -17.15 2.73 8.77
C ARG A 54 -18.02 3.47 9.79
N ASP A 55 -19.34 3.27 9.70
CA ASP A 55 -20.31 4.09 10.46
C ASP A 55 -20.76 3.42 11.77
N LEU A 56 -20.55 2.10 11.91
CA LEU A 56 -20.93 1.36 13.13
C LEU A 56 -19.71 0.69 13.80
N PHE A 57 -19.04 -0.20 13.07
CA PHE A 57 -17.96 -1.04 13.65
C PHE A 57 -16.74 -0.21 14.07
N TYR A 58 -16.24 0.67 13.21
CA TYR A 58 -15.03 1.46 13.47
C TYR A 58 -15.18 2.39 14.68
N PRO A 59 -16.26 3.17 14.84
CA PRO A 59 -16.47 3.96 16.05
C PRO A 59 -16.62 3.11 17.32
N LEU A 60 -17.32 1.96 17.24
CA LEU A 60 -17.46 1.04 18.37
C LEU A 60 -16.13 0.41 18.76
N SER A 61 -15.28 0.03 17.78
CA SER A 61 -13.96 -0.53 18.04
C SER A 61 -13.03 0.44 18.78
N PHE A 62 -13.17 1.73 18.52
CA PHE A 62 -12.43 2.76 19.23
C PHE A 62 -12.77 2.80 20.71
N GLY A 63 -14.07 2.82 21.05
CA GLY A 63 -14.53 2.76 22.44
C GLY A 63 -14.15 1.45 23.13
N TYR A 64 -14.29 0.34 22.43
CA TYR A 64 -13.89 -0.99 22.93
C TYR A 64 -12.39 -1.07 23.22
N ASN A 65 -11.53 -0.65 22.30
CA ASN A 65 -10.08 -0.66 22.47
C ASN A 65 -9.61 0.29 23.57
N PHE A 66 -10.36 1.35 23.86
CA PHE A 66 -10.10 2.21 25.01
C PHE A 66 -10.52 1.54 26.35
N ALA A 67 -11.67 0.86 26.38
CA ALA A 67 -12.21 0.27 27.59
C ALA A 67 -11.55 -1.08 27.95
N VAL A 68 -11.17 -1.88 26.93
CA VAL A 68 -10.62 -3.24 27.11
C VAL A 68 -9.13 -3.24 26.79
N PRO A 69 -8.25 -3.47 27.80
CA PRO A 69 -6.81 -3.49 27.59
C PRO A 69 -6.36 -4.55 26.60
N LYS A 70 -5.31 -4.27 25.81
CA LYS A 70 -4.78 -5.18 24.78
C LYS A 70 -4.52 -6.62 25.28
N PRO A 71 -3.93 -6.86 26.49
CA PRO A 71 -3.77 -8.23 26.98
C PRO A 71 -5.08 -9.01 27.07
N VAL A 72 -6.18 -8.35 27.51
CA VAL A 72 -7.51 -9.00 27.61
C VAL A 72 -8.04 -9.33 26.23
N ARG A 73 -7.91 -8.42 25.26
CA ARG A 73 -8.30 -8.67 23.87
C ARG A 73 -7.53 -9.84 23.26
N THR A 74 -6.21 -9.91 23.54
CA THR A 74 -5.37 -11.05 23.13
C THR A 74 -5.85 -12.37 23.74
N MET A 75 -6.27 -12.36 25.01
CA MET A 75 -6.85 -13.56 25.67
C MET A 75 -8.14 -14.00 24.98
N VAL A 76 -9.01 -13.07 24.57
CA VAL A 76 -10.25 -13.38 23.83
C VAL A 76 -9.91 -14.00 22.47
N SER A 77 -8.98 -13.43 21.72
CA SER A 77 -8.54 -13.96 20.43
C SER A 77 -7.93 -15.35 20.55
N ASN A 78 -7.06 -15.57 21.55
CA ASN A 78 -6.45 -16.88 21.81
C ASN A 78 -7.51 -17.93 22.14
N GLY A 79 -8.47 -17.58 23.01
CA GLY A 79 -9.58 -18.48 23.39
C GLY A 79 -10.44 -18.85 22.18
N GLY A 80 -10.79 -17.87 21.35
CA GLY A 80 -11.51 -18.09 20.09
C GLY A 80 -10.77 -19.00 19.13
N HIS A 81 -9.48 -18.76 18.92
CA HIS A 81 -8.64 -19.64 18.10
C HIS A 81 -8.55 -21.05 18.68
N ASN A 82 -8.44 -21.22 20.00
CA ASN A 82 -8.38 -22.54 20.62
C ASN A 82 -9.69 -23.33 20.41
N LEU A 83 -10.86 -22.67 20.45
CA LEU A 83 -12.16 -23.30 20.25
C LEU A 83 -12.40 -23.76 18.79
N THR A 84 -11.72 -23.18 17.81
CA THR A 84 -11.82 -23.59 16.40
C THR A 84 -10.86 -24.73 16.02
N TYR A 85 -10.13 -25.31 16.99
CA TYR A 85 -9.21 -26.44 16.78
C TYR A 85 -9.82 -27.64 16.01
N PRO A 86 -11.07 -28.10 16.27
CA PRO A 86 -11.58 -29.28 15.57
C PRO A 86 -11.64 -29.13 14.06
N ALA A 87 -11.99 -27.93 13.56
CA ALA A 87 -12.01 -27.65 12.13
C ALA A 87 -10.59 -27.72 11.53
N ARG A 88 -9.59 -27.12 12.20
CA ARG A 88 -8.20 -27.17 11.73
C ARG A 88 -7.63 -28.57 11.74
N LEU A 89 -7.88 -29.35 12.80
CA LEU A 89 -7.49 -30.76 12.85
C LEU A 89 -8.10 -31.55 11.68
N PHE A 90 -9.42 -31.42 11.48
CA PHE A 90 -10.14 -32.13 10.41
C PHE A 90 -9.54 -31.79 9.03
N ASN A 91 -9.32 -30.51 8.74
CA ASN A 91 -8.78 -30.08 7.46
C ASN A 91 -7.35 -30.55 7.24
N ASN A 92 -6.48 -30.49 8.24
CA ASN A 92 -5.14 -31.07 8.15
C ASN A 92 -5.17 -32.58 7.86
N CYS A 93 -6.06 -33.32 8.49
CA CYS A 93 -6.25 -34.75 8.22
C CYS A 93 -6.74 -35.00 6.79
N CYS A 94 -7.72 -34.22 6.31
CA CYS A 94 -8.25 -34.32 4.94
C CYS A 94 -7.22 -34.00 3.86
N GLU A 95 -6.25 -33.14 4.16
CA GLU A 95 -5.13 -32.83 3.28
C GLU A 95 -3.95 -33.80 3.39
N GLY A 96 -4.03 -34.80 4.30
CA GLY A 96 -2.92 -35.73 4.57
C GLY A 96 -1.73 -35.10 5.31
N ARG A 97 -1.93 -33.94 5.93
CA ARG A 97 -0.91 -33.18 6.67
C ARG A 97 -0.79 -33.66 8.12
N TRP A 98 -0.36 -34.88 8.30
CA TRP A 98 -0.30 -35.51 9.63
C TRP A 98 0.57 -34.74 10.63
N HIS A 99 1.66 -34.12 10.17
CA HIS A 99 2.49 -33.29 11.02
C HIS A 99 1.75 -32.00 11.45
N GLY A 100 1.03 -31.34 10.54
CA GLY A 100 0.17 -30.19 10.84
C GLY A 100 -0.94 -30.54 11.82
N ALA A 101 -1.61 -31.68 11.60
CA ALA A 101 -2.63 -32.21 12.52
C ALA A 101 -2.07 -32.47 13.91
N TRP A 102 -0.85 -33.01 14.00
CA TRP A 102 -0.17 -33.23 15.28
C TRP A 102 0.18 -31.91 15.98
N MET A 103 0.78 -30.96 15.26
CA MET A 103 1.11 -29.64 15.81
C MET A 103 -0.12 -28.93 16.37
N GLU A 104 -1.25 -28.94 15.63
CA GLU A 104 -2.51 -28.34 16.11
C GLU A 104 -3.05 -29.06 17.35
N THR A 105 -2.94 -30.40 17.42
CA THR A 105 -3.32 -31.17 18.59
C THR A 105 -2.45 -30.85 19.80
N GLU A 106 -1.15 -30.76 19.61
CA GLU A 106 -0.19 -30.38 20.65
C GLU A 106 -0.46 -28.96 21.17
N ARG A 107 -0.67 -27.99 20.24
CA ARG A 107 -1.05 -26.63 20.60
C ARG A 107 -2.34 -26.59 21.41
N PHE A 108 -3.38 -27.29 20.96
CA PHE A 108 -4.65 -27.35 21.67
C PHE A 108 -4.47 -27.93 23.08
N GLY A 109 -3.74 -29.03 23.23
CA GLY A 109 -3.45 -29.64 24.51
C GLY A 109 -2.72 -28.71 25.47
N VAL A 110 -1.65 -28.07 24.99
CA VAL A 110 -0.83 -27.13 25.78
C VAL A 110 -1.63 -25.88 26.15
N ASN A 111 -2.30 -25.26 25.18
CA ASN A 111 -3.05 -24.03 25.42
C ASN A 111 -4.30 -24.26 26.27
N SER A 112 -4.96 -25.42 26.15
CA SER A 112 -6.12 -25.75 26.99
C SER A 112 -5.73 -26.06 28.45
N THR A 113 -4.56 -26.65 28.69
CA THR A 113 -4.08 -27.01 30.05
C THR A 113 -3.25 -25.90 30.68
N VAL A 114 -2.04 -25.65 30.18
CA VAL A 114 -1.13 -24.64 30.69
C VAL A 114 -1.62 -23.22 30.38
N GLY A 115 -2.28 -23.04 29.21
CA GLY A 115 -2.83 -21.77 28.77
C GLY A 115 -4.23 -21.43 29.31
N LEU A 116 -4.71 -22.14 30.35
CA LEU A 116 -6.00 -21.88 31.02
C LEU A 116 -7.18 -21.82 30.04
N GLY A 117 -7.44 -22.94 29.36
CA GLY A 117 -8.54 -23.04 28.39
C GLY A 117 -8.29 -22.29 27.07
N GLY A 118 -7.03 -21.97 26.77
CA GLY A 118 -6.64 -21.26 25.56
C GLY A 118 -6.58 -19.74 25.69
N LEU A 119 -6.80 -19.17 26.88
CA LEU A 119 -6.67 -17.71 27.10
C LEU A 119 -5.24 -17.25 26.91
N PHE A 120 -4.25 -18.08 27.23
CA PHE A 120 -2.84 -17.84 26.97
C PHE A 120 -2.32 -18.78 25.88
N ASP A 121 -1.25 -18.38 25.18
CA ASP A 121 -0.63 -19.18 24.11
C ASP A 121 0.82 -19.59 24.46
N PRO A 122 1.01 -20.46 25.48
CA PRO A 122 2.34 -21.00 25.79
C PRO A 122 2.92 -21.84 24.65
N ALA A 123 2.09 -22.43 23.78
CA ALA A 123 2.56 -23.20 22.64
C ALA A 123 3.43 -22.38 21.68
N THR A 124 3.11 -21.11 21.48
CA THR A 124 3.95 -20.18 20.68
C THR A 124 5.30 -19.93 21.37
N HIS A 125 5.34 -19.76 22.70
CA HIS A 125 6.60 -19.63 23.45
C HIS A 125 7.47 -20.90 23.37
N TRP A 126 6.83 -22.07 23.29
CA TRP A 126 7.51 -23.35 23.11
C TRP A 126 7.84 -23.67 21.65
N LYS A 127 7.62 -22.70 20.73
CA LYS A 127 7.91 -22.82 19.29
C LYS A 127 7.14 -23.94 18.59
N ILE A 128 5.98 -24.32 19.10
CA ILE A 128 5.08 -25.24 18.43
C ILE A 128 4.39 -24.48 17.30
N GLY A 129 4.62 -24.89 16.07
CA GLY A 129 4.10 -24.25 14.86
C GLY A 129 2.57 -24.23 14.79
N ARG A 130 2.00 -23.39 13.94
CA ARG A 130 0.57 -23.37 13.57
C ARG A 130 0.36 -24.02 12.22
N SER A 131 -0.77 -24.67 12.04
CA SER A 131 -1.24 -25.18 10.75
C SER A 131 -2.71 -24.81 10.57
N ASP A 132 -2.95 -23.51 10.38
CA ASP A 132 -4.29 -22.94 10.21
C ASP A 132 -4.82 -23.33 8.82
N ARG A 133 -5.73 -24.31 8.77
CA ARG A 133 -6.35 -24.80 7.52
C ARG A 133 -7.87 -24.76 7.63
N ASP A 134 -8.51 -24.36 6.52
CA ASP A 134 -9.96 -24.39 6.37
C ASP A 134 -10.38 -25.31 5.21
N PHE A 135 -11.66 -25.65 5.13
CA PHE A 135 -12.15 -26.59 4.12
C PHE A 135 -12.13 -26.02 2.69
N GLY A 136 -12.12 -24.68 2.54
CA GLY A 136 -11.90 -24.04 1.24
C GLY A 136 -10.49 -24.29 0.71
N GLU A 137 -9.47 -24.30 1.61
CA GLU A 137 -8.10 -24.70 1.27
C GLU A 137 -8.00 -26.18 0.95
N THR A 138 -8.65 -27.04 1.76
CA THR A 138 -8.73 -28.48 1.52
C THR A 138 -9.33 -28.78 0.14
N LEU A 139 -10.44 -28.14 -0.23
CA LEU A 139 -11.01 -28.28 -1.56
C LEU A 139 -10.04 -27.80 -2.66
N GLY A 140 -9.29 -26.72 -2.39
CA GLY A 140 -8.26 -26.24 -3.30
C GLY A 140 -7.12 -27.23 -3.51
N GLN A 141 -6.63 -27.86 -2.43
CA GLN A 141 -5.64 -28.94 -2.48
C GLN A 141 -6.14 -30.17 -3.26
N TRP A 142 -7.43 -30.45 -3.19
CA TRP A 142 -8.07 -31.53 -3.98
C TRP A 142 -8.32 -31.14 -5.44
N GLY A 143 -7.82 -29.97 -5.90
CA GLY A 143 -7.91 -29.51 -7.27
C GLY A 143 -9.18 -28.71 -7.62
N SER A 144 -10.01 -28.35 -6.63
CA SER A 144 -11.17 -27.49 -6.87
C SER A 144 -10.75 -26.05 -7.14
N GLY A 145 -11.13 -25.53 -8.29
CA GLY A 145 -10.91 -24.13 -8.63
C GLY A 145 -11.75 -23.18 -7.73
N PRO A 146 -11.43 -21.88 -7.71
CA PRO A 146 -12.12 -20.89 -6.87
C PRO A 146 -13.59 -20.66 -7.29
N GLY A 147 -13.98 -21.00 -8.52
CA GLY A 147 -15.27 -20.63 -9.09
C GLY A 147 -15.33 -19.13 -9.39
N PHE A 148 -16.36 -18.45 -8.90
CA PHE A 148 -16.55 -17.02 -9.06
C PHE A 148 -16.42 -16.27 -7.73
N TYR A 149 -16.06 -15.00 -7.79
CA TYR A 149 -15.91 -14.16 -6.61
C TYR A 149 -17.27 -13.87 -5.94
N LEU A 150 -17.27 -13.88 -4.62
CA LEU A 150 -18.42 -13.55 -3.77
C LEU A 150 -18.01 -12.53 -2.71
N MET A 151 -18.79 -11.46 -2.60
CA MET A 151 -18.76 -10.57 -1.46
C MET A 151 -19.95 -10.87 -0.57
N LEU A 152 -19.71 -11.63 0.50
CA LEU A 152 -20.77 -12.04 1.41
C LEU A 152 -21.13 -10.88 2.36
N PRO A 153 -22.43 -10.55 2.51
CA PRO A 153 -22.85 -9.55 3.50
C PRO A 153 -22.41 -9.96 4.90
N LEU A 154 -21.85 -9.03 5.66
CA LEU A 154 -21.32 -9.16 7.04
C LEU A 154 -20.08 -10.06 7.16
N ILE A 155 -19.82 -10.97 6.23
CA ILE A 155 -18.72 -11.94 6.29
C ILE A 155 -17.49 -11.45 5.52
N GLY A 156 -17.70 -10.68 4.45
CA GLY A 156 -16.63 -10.13 3.62
C GLY A 156 -16.27 -10.97 2.38
N PRO A 157 -15.01 -10.87 1.88
CA PRO A 157 -14.59 -11.51 0.65
C PRO A 157 -14.61 -13.04 0.73
N SER A 158 -15.00 -13.68 -0.36
CA SER A 158 -15.08 -15.12 -0.53
C SER A 158 -15.03 -15.46 -2.04
N ASN A 159 -15.12 -16.74 -2.35
CA ASN A 159 -15.39 -17.26 -3.69
C ASN A 159 -16.28 -18.50 -3.56
N GLY A 160 -16.71 -19.09 -4.66
CA GLY A 160 -17.63 -20.23 -4.65
C GLY A 160 -17.10 -21.41 -3.82
N ARG A 161 -15.84 -21.80 -4.01
CA ARG A 161 -15.17 -22.86 -3.25
C ARG A 161 -15.10 -22.55 -1.76
N ASP A 162 -14.62 -21.36 -1.41
CA ASP A 162 -14.41 -20.96 -0.01
C ASP A 162 -15.73 -20.74 0.72
N ALA A 163 -16.80 -20.35 0.01
CA ALA A 163 -18.15 -20.28 0.58
C ALA A 163 -18.67 -21.68 0.96
N ILE A 164 -18.45 -22.69 0.11
CA ILE A 164 -18.75 -24.08 0.43
C ILE A 164 -17.89 -24.56 1.62
N GLY A 165 -16.61 -24.19 1.62
CA GLY A 165 -15.70 -24.52 2.73
C GLY A 165 -16.22 -24.01 4.07
N LYS A 166 -16.66 -22.77 4.15
CA LYS A 166 -17.25 -22.19 5.37
C LYS A 166 -18.48 -22.94 5.87
N LEU A 167 -19.30 -23.47 4.96
CA LEU A 167 -20.47 -24.30 5.34
C LEU A 167 -20.07 -25.65 5.92
N VAL A 168 -18.97 -26.25 5.46
CA VAL A 168 -18.44 -27.50 5.98
C VAL A 168 -17.72 -27.29 7.31
N ASP A 169 -16.98 -26.20 7.46
CA ASP A 169 -16.28 -25.87 8.70
C ASP A 169 -17.23 -25.47 9.83
N ALA A 170 -18.40 -24.90 9.51
CA ALA A 170 -19.34 -24.42 10.53
C ALA A 170 -19.72 -25.49 11.58
N PRO A 171 -20.12 -26.75 11.24
CA PRO A 171 -20.42 -27.78 12.22
C PRO A 171 -19.19 -28.37 12.93
N LEU A 172 -17.98 -28.03 12.48
CA LEU A 172 -16.73 -28.42 13.16
C LEU A 172 -16.29 -27.37 14.20
N ASP A 173 -16.97 -26.23 14.25
CA ASP A 173 -16.72 -25.16 15.21
C ASP A 173 -17.56 -25.39 16.49
N ILE A 174 -16.90 -25.49 17.64
CA ILE A 174 -17.57 -25.64 18.93
C ILE A 174 -18.58 -24.51 19.19
N LEU A 175 -18.25 -23.28 18.76
CA LEU A 175 -19.12 -22.12 18.92
C LEU A 175 -20.42 -22.23 18.13
N PHE A 176 -20.42 -22.96 17.00
CA PHE A 176 -21.65 -23.28 16.26
C PHE A 176 -22.61 -24.09 17.12
N TRP A 177 -22.13 -25.13 17.79
CA TRP A 177 -22.96 -26.01 18.62
C TRP A 177 -23.45 -25.31 19.89
N ILE A 178 -22.68 -24.36 20.45
CA ILE A 178 -23.16 -23.56 21.56
C ILE A 178 -24.38 -22.73 21.12
N GLY A 179 -24.35 -22.10 19.94
CA GLY A 179 -25.50 -21.39 19.39
C GLY A 179 -26.71 -22.31 19.08
N VAL A 180 -26.44 -23.54 18.58
CA VAL A 180 -27.49 -24.52 18.31
C VAL A 180 -28.12 -25.04 19.60
N ALA A 181 -27.31 -25.28 20.64
CA ALA A 181 -27.79 -25.82 21.92
C ALA A 181 -28.59 -24.78 22.74
N TYR A 182 -28.29 -23.50 22.56
CA TYR A 182 -28.90 -22.39 23.29
C TYR A 182 -29.43 -21.32 22.33
N PRO A 183 -30.40 -21.63 21.45
CA PRO A 183 -30.82 -20.72 20.38
C PRO A 183 -31.49 -19.43 20.91
N ASP A 184 -32.14 -19.49 22.04
CA ASP A 184 -32.86 -18.37 22.67
C ASP A 184 -31.97 -17.53 23.60
N GLU A 185 -30.74 -17.95 23.84
CA GLU A 185 -29.80 -17.26 24.72
C GLU A 185 -28.95 -16.26 23.94
N ILE A 186 -29.22 -14.98 24.11
CA ILE A 186 -28.48 -13.88 23.47
C ILE A 186 -26.98 -13.99 23.74
N ALA A 187 -26.59 -14.34 24.98
CA ALA A 187 -25.19 -14.47 25.35
C ALA A 187 -24.45 -15.55 24.55
N ALA A 188 -25.07 -16.74 24.39
CA ALA A 188 -24.50 -17.85 23.63
C ALA A 188 -24.28 -17.47 22.15
N ASN A 189 -25.29 -16.84 21.55
CA ASN A 189 -25.25 -16.38 20.15
C ASN A 189 -24.32 -15.19 19.92
N ALA A 190 -23.99 -14.39 20.95
CA ALA A 190 -23.08 -13.26 20.86
C ALA A 190 -21.60 -13.62 20.97
N ILE A 191 -21.24 -14.84 21.44
CA ILE A 191 -19.83 -15.24 21.65
C ILE A 191 -19.03 -15.17 20.34
N ARG A 192 -19.49 -15.84 19.30
CA ARG A 192 -18.79 -15.88 18.00
C ARG A 192 -18.66 -14.51 17.32
N PRO A 193 -19.76 -13.71 17.18
CA PRO A 193 -19.63 -12.34 16.71
C PRO A 193 -18.73 -11.46 17.59
N GLY A 194 -18.76 -11.69 18.92
CA GLY A 194 -17.94 -10.95 19.88
C GLY A 194 -16.44 -11.24 19.70
N ILE A 195 -16.04 -12.49 19.48
CA ILE A 195 -14.66 -12.85 19.16
C ILE A 195 -14.26 -12.21 17.83
N GLY A 196 -15.08 -12.32 16.79
CA GLY A 196 -14.81 -11.68 15.50
C GLY A 196 -14.70 -10.16 15.60
N PHE A 197 -15.55 -9.50 16.42
CA PHE A 197 -15.45 -8.09 16.71
C PHE A 197 -14.13 -7.74 17.40
N ASN A 198 -13.73 -8.51 18.41
CA ASN A 198 -12.48 -8.34 19.14
C ASN A 198 -11.28 -8.42 18.19
N ASP A 199 -11.20 -9.47 17.36
CA ASP A 199 -10.08 -9.70 16.45
C ASP A 199 -9.96 -8.58 15.40
N LEU A 200 -11.10 -8.16 14.83
CA LEU A 200 -11.13 -7.12 13.83
C LEU A 200 -10.86 -5.73 14.44
N SER A 201 -11.20 -5.52 15.73
CA SER A 201 -11.07 -4.21 16.39
C SER A 201 -9.62 -3.72 16.48
N ASP A 202 -8.66 -4.62 16.64
CA ASP A 202 -7.23 -4.29 16.69
C ASP A 202 -6.69 -3.81 15.32
N HIS A 203 -7.31 -4.23 14.22
CA HIS A 203 -6.91 -3.88 12.84
C HIS A 203 -7.81 -2.81 12.20
N ALA A 204 -8.84 -2.34 12.91
CA ALA A 204 -9.86 -1.46 12.34
C ALA A 204 -9.29 -0.14 11.79
N ARG A 205 -8.31 0.46 12.48
CA ARG A 205 -7.67 1.71 12.04
C ARG A 205 -6.83 1.52 10.79
N ASP A 206 -6.07 0.45 10.74
CA ASP A 206 -5.20 0.16 9.59
C ASP A 206 -6.04 -0.19 8.36
N TYR A 207 -7.12 -0.96 8.54
CA TYR A 207 -8.07 -1.21 7.47
C TYR A 207 -8.68 0.09 6.93
N GLN A 208 -9.15 1.00 7.81
CA GLN A 208 -9.72 2.29 7.40
C GLN A 208 -8.70 3.13 6.61
N ARG A 209 -7.46 3.20 7.07
CA ARG A 209 -6.39 3.94 6.38
C ARG A 209 -6.08 3.36 5.01
N GLN A 210 -5.94 2.03 4.92
CA GLN A 210 -5.69 1.35 3.66
C GLN A 210 -6.87 1.50 2.70
N ARG A 211 -8.08 1.28 3.17
CA ARG A 211 -9.31 1.43 2.40
C ARG A 211 -9.40 2.83 1.77
N ASP A 212 -9.10 3.88 2.52
CA ASP A 212 -9.16 5.27 2.05
C ASP A 212 -8.05 5.62 1.04
N SER A 213 -6.97 4.82 0.99
CA SER A 213 -5.87 5.03 0.05
C SER A 213 -6.19 4.56 -1.38
N PHE A 214 -7.15 3.65 -1.55
CA PHE A 214 -7.51 3.11 -2.87
C PHE A 214 -8.65 3.90 -3.53
N ALA A 215 -8.55 4.12 -4.84
CA ALA A 215 -9.64 4.67 -5.65
C ALA A 215 -10.79 3.67 -5.82
N ASP A 216 -10.49 2.38 -5.90
CA ASP A 216 -11.44 1.27 -5.88
C ASP A 216 -11.06 0.22 -4.84
N PRO A 217 -11.46 0.41 -3.55
CA PRO A 217 -11.14 -0.52 -2.48
C PRO A 217 -11.72 -1.92 -2.69
N TYR A 218 -12.87 -2.03 -3.36
CA TYR A 218 -13.47 -3.31 -3.71
C TYR A 218 -12.54 -4.14 -4.62
N GLU A 219 -12.01 -3.53 -5.67
CA GLU A 219 -11.11 -4.21 -6.62
C GLU A 219 -9.79 -4.60 -5.96
N ALA A 220 -9.24 -3.72 -5.12
CA ALA A 220 -8.04 -4.01 -4.35
C ALA A 220 -8.25 -5.21 -3.43
N LEU A 221 -9.36 -5.24 -2.68
CA LEU A 221 -9.70 -6.33 -1.76
C LEU A 221 -9.91 -7.65 -2.51
N ARG A 222 -10.62 -7.64 -3.64
CA ARG A 222 -10.85 -8.82 -4.48
C ARG A 222 -9.53 -9.43 -4.96
N THR A 223 -8.64 -8.60 -5.47
CA THR A 223 -7.34 -9.04 -6.00
C THR A 223 -6.47 -9.62 -4.87
N LEU A 224 -6.31 -8.90 -3.77
CA LEU A 224 -5.50 -9.33 -2.63
C LEU A 224 -6.04 -10.63 -2.01
N TYR A 225 -7.37 -10.73 -1.81
CA TYR A 225 -8.00 -11.95 -1.32
C TYR A 225 -7.68 -13.14 -2.22
N SER A 226 -7.87 -12.98 -3.53
CA SER A 226 -7.68 -14.07 -4.51
C SER A 226 -6.23 -14.58 -4.52
N LEU A 227 -5.27 -13.66 -4.55
CA LEU A 227 -3.83 -14.00 -4.56
C LEU A 227 -3.40 -14.65 -3.24
N ASN A 228 -3.85 -14.11 -2.10
CA ASN A 228 -3.48 -14.68 -0.80
C ASN A 228 -4.09 -16.09 -0.62
N ARG A 229 -5.35 -16.31 -1.03
CA ARG A 229 -5.97 -17.65 -0.97
C ARG A 229 -5.23 -18.65 -1.83
N GLN A 230 -4.80 -18.27 -3.04
CA GLN A 230 -4.03 -19.17 -3.90
C GLN A 230 -2.66 -19.51 -3.28
N ARG A 231 -1.98 -18.52 -2.69
CA ARG A 231 -0.71 -18.73 -1.97
C ARG A 231 -0.87 -19.74 -0.82
N LEU A 232 -1.94 -19.60 -0.02
CA LEU A 232 -2.22 -20.50 1.11
C LEU A 232 -2.50 -21.92 0.63
N ILE A 233 -3.28 -22.11 -0.45
CA ILE A 233 -3.57 -23.42 -1.03
C ILE A 233 -2.29 -24.07 -1.54
N LEU A 234 -1.44 -23.34 -2.23
CA LEU A 234 -0.16 -23.86 -2.75
C LEU A 234 0.86 -24.15 -1.65
N ASP A 235 0.57 -23.76 -0.41
CA ASP A 235 1.52 -23.88 0.71
C ASP A 235 2.87 -23.27 0.37
N TYR A 236 2.79 -22.12 -0.31
CA TYR A 236 3.94 -21.52 -0.96
C TYR A 236 5.02 -21.14 0.05
N LEU A 237 6.18 -21.74 -0.11
CA LEU A 237 7.42 -21.40 0.59
C LEU A 237 8.40 -20.80 -0.43
N PRO A 238 8.93 -19.60 -0.20
CA PRO A 238 9.85 -18.99 -1.14
C PRO A 238 11.16 -19.79 -1.25
N SER A 239 11.56 -20.06 -2.49
CA SER A 239 12.88 -20.59 -2.79
C SER A 239 13.89 -19.45 -2.88
N TYR A 240 15.15 -19.73 -2.53
CA TYR A 240 16.24 -18.76 -2.56
C TYR A 240 17.16 -19.08 -3.75
N ASP A 241 17.34 -18.11 -4.66
CA ASP A 241 18.47 -18.12 -5.58
C ASP A 241 19.58 -17.24 -4.98
N THR A 242 20.69 -17.84 -4.60
CA THR A 242 21.83 -17.13 -4.02
C THR A 242 22.72 -16.43 -5.06
N ASN A 243 22.48 -16.68 -6.36
CA ASN A 243 23.31 -16.17 -7.45
C ASN A 243 22.75 -14.89 -8.08
N ASP A 244 21.50 -14.53 -7.78
CA ASP A 244 20.87 -13.32 -8.27
C ASP A 244 20.56 -12.36 -7.12
N HIS A 245 20.85 -11.09 -7.30
CA HIS A 245 20.66 -10.06 -6.27
C HIS A 245 19.49 -9.16 -6.62
N PRO A 246 18.56 -8.97 -5.69
CA PRO A 246 17.41 -8.10 -5.93
C PRO A 246 17.85 -6.65 -6.16
N ASN A 247 16.97 -5.88 -6.80
CA ASN A 247 17.12 -4.43 -6.89
C ASN A 247 17.24 -3.84 -5.46
N PRO A 248 18.29 -3.07 -5.17
CA PRO A 248 18.48 -2.48 -3.83
C PRO A 248 17.29 -1.69 -3.32
N THR A 249 16.51 -1.11 -4.23
CA THR A 249 15.27 -0.37 -3.94
C THR A 249 14.26 -1.18 -3.14
N ILE A 250 14.19 -2.51 -3.33
CA ILE A 250 13.24 -3.35 -2.59
C ILE A 250 13.45 -3.29 -1.07
N ARG A 251 14.66 -2.94 -0.62
CA ARG A 251 14.99 -2.76 0.79
C ARG A 251 14.28 -1.55 1.42
N ALA A 252 13.67 -0.67 0.63
CA ALA A 252 12.85 0.42 1.15
C ALA A 252 11.70 -0.11 2.04
N VAL A 253 11.22 -1.34 1.82
CA VAL A 253 10.22 -1.99 2.69
C VAL A 253 10.74 -2.28 4.10
N LEU A 254 12.05 -2.31 4.33
CA LEU A 254 12.67 -2.48 5.66
C LEU A 254 12.62 -1.18 6.48
N PHE A 255 12.47 -0.04 5.83
CA PHE A 255 12.31 1.23 6.51
C PHE A 255 10.90 1.35 7.09
N LYS A 256 10.81 1.21 8.41
CA LYS A 256 9.56 1.19 9.18
C LYS A 256 9.66 2.09 10.41
N PRO A 257 8.53 2.58 10.95
CA PRO A 257 8.55 3.32 12.20
C PRO A 257 9.18 2.49 13.31
N ALA A 258 9.99 3.11 14.15
CA ALA A 258 10.56 2.47 15.34
C ALA A 258 9.62 2.57 16.53
N ILE A 259 8.84 3.66 16.61
CA ILE A 259 7.82 3.83 17.65
C ILE A 259 6.60 2.97 17.28
N PRO A 260 6.19 2.02 18.14
CA PRO A 260 4.95 1.28 17.94
C PRO A 260 3.75 2.24 17.85
N ASP A 261 2.80 1.93 17.00
CA ASP A 261 1.56 2.68 16.81
C ASP A 261 1.78 4.19 16.55
N PHE A 262 2.92 4.55 15.93
CA PHE A 262 3.30 5.94 15.66
C PHE A 262 2.23 6.71 14.87
N ALA A 263 1.55 6.05 13.96
CA ALA A 263 0.42 6.61 13.23
C ALA A 263 -0.71 7.09 14.14
N ASP A 264 -0.94 6.42 15.27
CA ASP A 264 -2.00 6.75 16.23
C ASP A 264 -1.64 7.94 17.13
N GLN A 265 -0.37 8.30 17.19
CA GLN A 265 0.11 9.48 17.93
C GLN A 265 -0.06 10.77 17.12
N ALA A 266 -0.42 10.67 15.85
CA ALA A 266 -0.65 11.83 15.00
C ALA A 266 -1.90 12.62 15.41
N VAL A 267 -1.77 13.93 15.49
CA VAL A 267 -2.93 14.82 15.50
C VAL A 267 -3.32 15.09 14.05
N THR A 268 -4.45 14.55 13.61
CA THR A 268 -5.00 14.84 12.29
C THR A 268 -5.81 16.12 12.33
N ARG A 269 -5.48 17.06 11.45
CA ARG A 269 -6.18 18.35 11.28
C ARG A 269 -6.64 18.51 9.84
N GLN A 270 -7.51 19.48 9.61
CA GLN A 270 -8.04 19.79 8.28
C GLN A 270 -8.02 21.29 8.02
N VAL A 271 -7.61 21.67 6.80
CA VAL A 271 -7.69 23.05 6.32
C VAL A 271 -8.61 23.14 5.10
N ARG A 272 -9.41 24.21 5.04
CA ARG A 272 -10.27 24.44 3.87
C ARG A 272 -9.40 24.97 2.71
N VAL A 273 -9.54 24.36 1.55
CA VAL A 273 -8.88 24.76 0.31
C VAL A 273 -9.84 25.65 -0.48
N PRO A 274 -9.56 26.96 -0.63
CA PRO A 274 -10.51 27.88 -1.28
C PRO A 274 -10.80 27.52 -2.74
N ALA A 275 -9.78 27.06 -3.48
CA ALA A 275 -9.90 26.72 -4.91
C ALA A 275 -10.88 25.58 -5.19
N THR A 276 -10.98 24.60 -4.31
CA THR A 276 -11.84 23.41 -4.48
C THR A 276 -13.09 23.47 -3.57
N GLY A 277 -13.07 24.32 -2.56
CA GLY A 277 -14.11 24.37 -1.50
C GLY A 277 -14.07 23.19 -0.53
N LYS A 278 -13.14 22.25 -0.72
CA LYS A 278 -13.00 21.03 0.09
C LYS A 278 -12.01 21.20 1.23
N LYS A 279 -11.82 20.16 2.04
CA LYS A 279 -10.90 20.16 3.17
C LYS A 279 -9.74 19.20 2.88
N LEU A 280 -8.51 19.69 2.99
CA LEU A 280 -7.28 18.88 3.00
C LEU A 280 -7.02 18.42 4.43
N ALA A 281 -6.90 17.10 4.63
CA ALA A 281 -6.42 16.54 5.87
C ALA A 281 -4.88 16.48 5.87
N TYR A 282 -4.28 16.76 7.02
CA TYR A 282 -2.85 16.58 7.27
C TYR A 282 -2.62 16.01 8.66
N SER A 283 -1.52 15.33 8.86
CA SER A 283 -1.11 14.72 10.12
C SER A 283 0.11 15.43 10.69
N CYS A 284 0.12 15.66 12.00
CA CYS A 284 1.26 16.27 12.67
C CYS A 284 1.63 15.55 13.97
N TRP A 285 2.92 15.45 14.21
CA TRP A 285 3.55 14.94 15.42
C TRP A 285 4.34 16.10 16.03
N MET A 286 3.74 16.74 17.05
CA MET A 286 4.34 17.92 17.67
C MET A 286 5.17 17.53 18.89
N GLN A 287 6.38 18.07 18.98
CA GLN A 287 7.21 17.92 20.17
C GLN A 287 6.53 18.59 21.37
N PRO A 288 6.68 18.04 22.59
CA PRO A 288 6.13 18.65 23.81
C PRO A 288 6.71 20.05 24.08
N LYS A 289 8.00 20.25 23.79
CA LYS A 289 8.74 21.52 23.93
C LYS A 289 8.84 22.24 22.59
N PRO A 290 9.17 23.56 22.58
CA PRO A 290 9.50 24.27 21.36
C PRO A 290 10.58 23.55 20.55
N ALA A 291 10.31 23.33 19.26
CA ALA A 291 11.18 22.57 18.36
C ALA A 291 11.05 23.05 16.90
N PRO A 292 12.05 22.80 16.06
CA PRO A 292 11.93 23.02 14.62
C PRO A 292 10.84 22.12 14.02
N LEU A 293 10.10 22.67 13.05
CA LEU A 293 9.04 21.98 12.31
C LEU A 293 9.54 21.58 10.93
N VAL A 294 9.33 20.32 10.56
CA VAL A 294 9.65 19.79 9.24
C VAL A 294 8.37 19.43 8.49
N PHE A 295 8.15 20.04 7.34
CA PHE A 295 7.11 19.65 6.39
C PHE A 295 7.64 18.53 5.50
N TYR A 296 6.90 17.44 5.39
CA TYR A 296 7.27 16.28 4.60
C TYR A 296 6.34 16.08 3.43
N ILE A 297 6.91 16.03 2.21
CA ILE A 297 6.21 15.68 0.96
C ILE A 297 6.57 14.23 0.63
N PRO A 298 5.61 13.29 0.62
CA PRO A 298 5.89 11.90 0.34
C PRO A 298 6.18 11.64 -1.14
N GLY A 299 6.65 10.43 -1.45
CA GLY A 299 6.87 9.96 -2.82
C GLY A 299 5.58 9.81 -3.62
N LEU A 300 5.73 9.42 -4.89
CA LEU A 300 4.64 9.27 -5.84
C LEU A 300 3.54 8.34 -5.29
N GLY A 301 2.31 8.84 -5.21
CA GLY A 301 1.13 8.09 -4.79
C GLY A 301 1.05 7.75 -3.30
N ALA A 302 2.06 8.10 -2.50
CA ALA A 302 2.05 7.77 -1.08
C ALA A 302 1.09 8.67 -0.28
N CYS A 303 0.38 8.07 0.68
CA CYS A 303 -0.46 8.80 1.61
C CYS A 303 0.29 9.16 2.89
N ARG A 304 -0.28 10.07 3.68
CA ARG A 304 0.31 10.55 4.94
C ARG A 304 0.46 9.46 6.02
N PHE A 305 -0.15 8.28 5.83
CA PHE A 305 -0.07 7.14 6.72
C PHE A 305 0.63 5.92 6.10
N ASP A 306 1.20 6.05 4.91
CA ASP A 306 1.98 4.96 4.34
C ASP A 306 3.20 4.65 5.20
N ARG A 307 3.60 3.38 5.19
CA ARG A 307 4.70 2.89 6.03
C ARG A 307 5.98 3.70 5.86
N SER A 308 6.35 4.05 4.65
CA SER A 308 7.54 4.87 4.35
C SER A 308 7.39 6.30 4.86
N THR A 309 6.21 6.91 4.72
CA THR A 309 5.88 8.23 5.27
C THR A 309 6.02 8.22 6.79
N LEU A 310 5.40 7.22 7.44
CA LEU A 310 5.48 7.06 8.90
C LEU A 310 6.91 6.81 9.38
N ALA A 311 7.69 6.00 8.66
CA ALA A 311 9.08 5.74 9.02
C ALA A 311 9.95 6.99 8.96
N TYR A 312 9.78 7.81 7.90
CA TYR A 312 10.54 9.05 7.73
C TYR A 312 10.14 10.09 8.78
N THR A 313 8.84 10.25 9.04
CA THR A 313 8.33 11.19 10.05
C THR A 313 8.69 10.76 11.47
N ASP A 314 8.64 9.45 11.81
CA ASP A 314 9.10 8.88 13.07
C ASP A 314 10.60 9.13 13.28
N MET A 315 11.42 8.89 12.25
CA MET A 315 12.85 9.16 12.31
C MET A 315 13.12 10.62 12.72
N LEU A 316 12.50 11.59 12.07
CA LEU A 316 12.68 13.01 12.39
C LEU A 316 12.12 13.34 13.79
N TYR A 317 10.95 12.79 14.15
CA TYR A 317 10.33 13.02 15.45
C TYR A 317 11.21 12.53 16.61
N ARG A 318 11.81 11.34 16.49
CA ARG A 318 12.75 10.79 17.49
C ARG A 318 14.03 11.63 17.64
N HIS A 319 14.39 12.39 16.62
CA HIS A 319 15.52 13.31 16.66
C HIS A 319 15.16 14.74 17.09
N GLY A 320 13.95 14.94 17.62
CA GLY A 320 13.54 16.18 18.26
C GLY A 320 12.86 17.20 17.34
N TYR A 321 12.51 16.84 16.12
CA TYR A 321 11.72 17.68 15.22
C TYR A 321 10.23 17.46 15.43
N SER A 322 9.43 18.53 15.34
CA SER A 322 8.02 18.42 15.05
C SER A 322 7.87 18.12 13.56
N VAL A 323 6.92 17.28 13.17
CA VAL A 323 6.78 16.86 11.76
C VAL A 323 5.34 16.99 11.30
N VAL A 324 5.17 17.40 10.06
CA VAL A 324 3.88 17.49 9.36
C VAL A 324 3.95 16.74 8.05
N ALA A 325 2.96 15.89 7.79
CA ALA A 325 2.81 15.16 6.53
C ALA A 325 1.41 15.32 5.97
N PHE A 326 1.32 15.41 4.65
CA PHE A 326 0.10 15.34 3.87
C PHE A 326 0.31 14.40 2.67
N SER A 327 -0.75 13.98 2.01
CA SER A 327 -0.67 12.98 0.95
C SER A 327 -0.10 13.55 -0.35
N SER A 328 0.55 12.72 -1.15
CA SER A 328 1.14 13.07 -2.46
C SER A 328 0.09 13.63 -3.43
N PRO A 329 0.47 14.51 -4.38
CA PRO A 329 -0.41 14.95 -5.46
C PRO A 329 -1.04 13.81 -6.30
N PHE A 330 -0.39 12.65 -6.36
CA PHE A 330 -0.90 11.45 -7.02
C PHE A 330 -1.73 10.54 -6.11
N GLN A 331 -2.17 11.05 -4.97
CA GLN A 331 -2.98 10.31 -4.02
C GLN A 331 -4.40 10.89 -3.97
N LYS A 332 -5.40 10.03 -3.90
CA LYS A 332 -6.83 10.38 -3.92
C LYS A 332 -7.17 11.53 -2.97
N GLU A 333 -6.71 11.49 -1.72
CA GLU A 333 -7.00 12.52 -0.71
C GLU A 333 -6.56 13.92 -1.17
N PHE A 334 -5.37 14.03 -1.76
CA PHE A 334 -4.86 15.30 -2.30
C PHE A 334 -5.57 15.67 -3.60
N MET A 335 -5.73 14.74 -4.53
CA MET A 335 -6.42 14.96 -5.80
C MET A 335 -7.84 15.47 -5.60
N GLU A 336 -8.58 14.92 -4.64
CA GLU A 336 -9.95 15.33 -4.35
C GLU A 336 -10.04 16.67 -3.63
N SER A 337 -9.07 17.01 -2.79
CA SER A 337 -9.18 18.16 -1.89
C SER A 337 -8.42 19.40 -2.37
N VAL A 338 -7.29 19.23 -3.06
CA VAL A 338 -6.38 20.34 -3.39
C VAL A 338 -6.26 20.56 -4.89
N SER A 339 -6.16 19.47 -5.69
CA SER A 339 -5.80 19.60 -7.10
C SER A 339 -6.74 20.49 -7.89
N THR A 340 -6.17 21.51 -8.53
CA THR A 340 -6.88 22.45 -9.41
C THR A 340 -7.07 21.89 -10.82
N MET A 341 -6.28 20.86 -11.19
CA MET A 341 -6.45 20.11 -12.43
C MET A 341 -7.29 18.83 -12.19
N PRO A 342 -8.01 18.34 -13.21
CA PRO A 342 -8.78 17.08 -13.09
C PRO A 342 -7.90 15.84 -12.90
N LEU A 343 -6.62 15.93 -13.24
CA LEU A 343 -5.63 14.85 -13.17
C LEU A 343 -4.25 15.43 -12.85
N PRO A 344 -3.42 14.74 -12.04
CA PRO A 344 -2.04 15.13 -11.79
C PRO A 344 -1.12 14.73 -12.94
N GLY A 345 0.13 15.20 -12.94
CA GLY A 345 1.18 14.82 -13.89
C GLY A 345 1.73 15.98 -14.72
N TYR A 346 1.34 17.21 -14.41
CA TYR A 346 1.99 18.40 -14.93
C TYR A 346 2.65 19.15 -13.79
N ALA A 347 3.95 18.93 -13.61
CA ALA A 347 4.70 19.39 -12.45
C ALA A 347 4.54 20.87 -12.08
N PRO A 348 4.47 21.85 -13.02
CA PRO A 348 4.22 23.24 -12.63
C PRO A 348 2.89 23.44 -11.89
N ALA A 349 1.79 22.86 -12.38
CA ALA A 349 0.48 23.00 -11.75
C ALA A 349 0.39 22.18 -10.44
N ASP A 350 0.94 20.96 -10.43
CA ASP A 350 0.99 20.14 -9.22
C ASP A 350 1.83 20.82 -8.13
N CYS A 351 2.92 21.53 -8.51
CA CYS A 351 3.74 22.32 -7.60
C CYS A 351 2.98 23.54 -7.03
N ASP A 352 2.17 24.22 -7.84
CA ASP A 352 1.32 25.32 -7.38
C ASP A 352 0.33 24.83 -6.32
N ASP A 353 -0.28 23.66 -6.54
CA ASP A 353 -1.19 23.03 -5.61
C ASP A 353 -0.49 22.63 -4.30
N VAL A 354 0.74 22.09 -4.37
CA VAL A 354 1.56 21.76 -3.19
C VAL A 354 1.94 23.04 -2.42
N VAL A 355 2.35 24.09 -3.10
CA VAL A 355 2.68 25.39 -2.47
C VAL A 355 1.46 25.96 -1.75
N ASN A 356 0.28 25.90 -2.38
CA ASN A 356 -0.97 26.34 -1.78
C ASN A 356 -1.30 25.50 -0.52
N ALA A 357 -1.17 24.19 -0.58
CA ALA A 357 -1.35 23.32 0.58
C ALA A 357 -0.41 23.68 1.73
N LEU A 358 0.89 23.88 1.44
CA LEU A 358 1.90 24.28 2.42
C LEU A 358 1.56 25.64 3.07
N LYS A 359 1.10 26.63 2.30
CA LYS A 359 0.66 27.94 2.81
C LYS A 359 -0.51 27.78 3.79
N LEU A 360 -1.53 27.01 3.41
CA LEU A 360 -2.72 26.78 4.23
C LEU A 360 -2.38 26.04 5.52
N ILE A 361 -1.59 24.97 5.44
CA ILE A 361 -1.15 24.19 6.59
C ILE A 361 -0.27 25.04 7.51
N SER A 362 0.68 25.82 6.96
CA SER A 362 1.54 26.74 7.75
C SER A 362 0.72 27.76 8.52
N ALA A 363 -0.30 28.34 7.89
CA ALA A 363 -1.18 29.30 8.53
C ALA A 363 -1.98 28.68 9.69
N ASP A 364 -2.52 27.48 9.48
CA ASP A 364 -3.27 26.75 10.53
C ASP A 364 -2.36 26.37 11.71
N LEU A 365 -1.16 25.88 11.44
CA LEU A 365 -0.18 25.49 12.46
C LEU A 365 0.33 26.68 13.27
N ARG A 366 0.63 27.80 12.63
CA ARG A 366 1.03 29.04 13.30
C ARG A 366 -0.07 29.51 14.27
N LYS A 367 -1.34 29.41 13.86
CA LYS A 367 -2.47 29.75 14.70
C LYS A 367 -2.63 28.78 15.88
N TRP A 368 -2.36 27.49 15.65
CA TRP A 368 -2.60 26.46 16.66
C TRP A 368 -1.42 26.28 17.63
N GLN A 369 -0.18 26.27 17.13
CA GLN A 369 1.04 25.93 17.87
C GLN A 369 2.22 26.88 17.57
N GLY A 370 1.96 28.11 17.08
CA GLY A 370 3.01 29.01 16.61
C GLY A 370 4.11 29.29 17.64
N GLY A 371 3.77 29.38 18.93
CA GLY A 371 4.75 29.58 20.01
C GLY A 371 5.67 28.39 20.29
N LYS A 372 5.42 27.22 19.67
CA LYS A 372 6.28 26.03 19.79
C LYS A 372 7.15 25.78 18.55
N ILE A 373 7.00 26.55 17.49
CA ILE A 373 7.76 26.38 16.25
C ILE A 373 8.95 27.34 16.25
N THR A 374 10.17 26.80 16.34
CA THR A 374 11.41 27.60 16.40
C THR A 374 12.04 27.87 15.05
N GLY A 375 11.68 27.10 14.04
CA GLY A 375 12.14 27.23 12.65
C GLY A 375 11.34 26.27 11.75
N THR A 376 11.47 26.40 10.43
CA THR A 376 10.72 25.56 9.47
C THR A 376 11.63 25.00 8.40
N SER A 377 11.49 23.73 8.09
CA SER A 377 12.19 23.06 6.98
C SER A 377 11.20 22.33 6.08
N LEU A 378 11.54 22.17 4.81
CA LEU A 378 10.80 21.37 3.85
C LEU A 378 11.65 20.18 3.43
N THR A 379 11.07 18.99 3.45
CA THR A 379 11.73 17.79 2.94
C THR A 379 10.78 16.95 2.12
N GLY A 380 11.35 16.20 1.20
CA GLY A 380 10.59 15.21 0.43
C GLY A 380 11.49 14.10 -0.10
N VAL A 381 10.88 12.96 -0.38
CA VAL A 381 11.56 11.81 -0.95
C VAL A 381 11.03 11.53 -2.37
N SER A 382 11.90 11.05 -3.29
CA SER A 382 11.45 10.69 -4.63
C SER A 382 10.73 11.86 -5.33
N HIS A 383 9.50 11.68 -5.78
CA HIS A 383 8.63 12.72 -6.34
C HIS A 383 8.44 13.91 -5.38
N GLY A 384 8.32 13.65 -4.07
CA GLY A 384 8.30 14.73 -3.06
C GLY A 384 9.62 15.49 -2.97
N GLY A 385 10.75 14.80 -3.17
CA GLY A 385 12.08 15.42 -3.29
C GLY A 385 12.19 16.31 -4.52
N TYR A 386 11.61 15.90 -5.65
CA TYR A 386 11.50 16.70 -6.84
C TYR A 386 10.72 18.02 -6.58
N PHE A 387 9.54 17.95 -5.94
CA PHE A 387 8.81 19.16 -5.56
C PHE A 387 9.58 20.03 -4.55
N THR A 388 10.30 19.39 -3.61
CA THR A 388 11.15 20.15 -2.68
C THR A 388 12.17 21.01 -3.42
N LEU A 389 12.80 20.48 -4.49
CA LEU A 389 13.75 21.24 -5.32
C LEU A 389 13.05 22.30 -6.19
N MET A 390 11.90 21.99 -6.79
CA MET A 390 11.12 22.99 -7.52
C MET A 390 10.73 24.18 -6.65
N ILE A 391 10.24 23.91 -5.43
CA ILE A 391 9.85 24.94 -4.47
C ILE A 391 11.08 25.77 -4.03
N ALA A 392 12.22 25.12 -3.79
CA ALA A 392 13.47 25.81 -3.45
C ALA A 392 13.99 26.71 -4.57
N ALA A 393 13.84 26.28 -5.84
CA ALA A 393 14.18 27.10 -7.01
C ALA A 393 13.26 28.32 -7.12
N ARG A 394 11.94 28.13 -6.93
CA ARG A 394 10.95 29.23 -6.96
C ARG A 394 11.14 30.21 -5.81
N GLU A 395 11.58 29.76 -4.62
CA GLU A 395 11.98 30.70 -3.55
C GLU A 395 13.15 31.56 -3.99
N ALA A 396 14.19 30.97 -4.59
CA ALA A 396 15.37 31.72 -5.07
C ALA A 396 15.02 32.68 -6.21
N ALA A 397 14.03 32.35 -7.04
CA ALA A 397 13.50 33.21 -8.09
C ALA A 397 12.57 34.33 -7.56
N GLY A 398 12.22 34.32 -6.26
CA GLY A 398 11.31 35.30 -5.67
C GLY A 398 9.83 35.05 -5.99
N GLU A 399 9.46 33.83 -6.39
CA GLU A 399 8.11 33.48 -6.83
C GLU A 399 7.21 32.94 -5.69
N LEU A 400 7.75 32.78 -4.47
CA LEU A 400 6.99 32.27 -3.32
C LEU A 400 6.54 33.37 -2.38
N ASP A 401 5.37 33.94 -2.61
CA ASP A 401 4.79 34.95 -1.73
C ASP A 401 4.48 34.38 -0.34
N GLY A 402 5.19 34.86 0.68
CA GLY A 402 4.92 34.60 2.10
C GLY A 402 5.18 33.16 2.57
N LEU A 403 5.83 32.33 1.76
CA LEU A 403 6.28 30.99 2.13
C LEU A 403 7.81 30.91 1.99
N SER A 404 8.50 30.63 3.08
CA SER A 404 9.96 30.45 3.12
C SER A 404 10.31 29.39 4.14
N PHE A 405 11.39 28.65 3.90
CA PHE A 405 11.92 27.64 4.78
C PHE A 405 13.39 27.92 5.10
N ASP A 406 13.83 27.51 6.29
CA ASP A 406 15.23 27.63 6.72
C ASP A 406 16.11 26.59 6.01
N ARG A 407 15.50 25.48 5.58
CA ARG A 407 16.19 24.36 4.92
C ARG A 407 15.26 23.62 3.96
N TYR A 408 15.83 23.17 2.85
CA TYR A 408 15.22 22.26 1.88
C TYR A 408 16.07 20.98 1.82
N VAL A 409 15.46 19.81 2.07
CA VAL A 409 16.16 18.54 2.02
C VAL A 409 15.47 17.62 1.03
N ALA A 410 16.10 17.32 -0.10
CA ALA A 410 15.57 16.43 -1.12
C ALA A 410 16.30 15.08 -1.07
N VAL A 411 15.55 13.98 -1.00
CA VAL A 411 16.10 12.63 -0.91
C VAL A 411 15.70 11.83 -2.15
N ASN A 412 16.68 11.35 -2.88
CA ASN A 412 16.53 10.60 -4.14
C ASN A 412 15.52 11.25 -5.11
N PRO A 413 15.64 12.55 -5.41
CA PRO A 413 14.75 13.20 -6.38
C PRO A 413 15.09 12.76 -7.79
N PRO A 414 14.11 12.41 -8.65
CA PRO A 414 14.36 12.30 -10.08
C PRO A 414 14.75 13.67 -10.67
N ARG A 415 15.64 13.69 -11.66
CA ARG A 415 15.99 14.93 -12.37
C ARG A 415 14.88 15.33 -13.35
N GLN A 416 14.36 14.36 -14.10
CA GLN A 416 13.33 14.57 -15.12
C GLN A 416 12.19 13.57 -14.93
N LEU A 417 10.95 14.08 -14.77
CA LEU A 417 9.80 13.22 -14.47
C LEU A 417 9.38 12.33 -15.64
N ALA A 418 9.49 12.81 -16.89
CA ALA A 418 9.11 12.00 -18.04
C ALA A 418 10.04 10.79 -18.22
N HIS A 419 11.35 10.95 -17.96
CA HIS A 419 12.29 9.84 -17.97
C HIS A 419 12.02 8.87 -16.81
N ALA A 420 11.80 9.39 -15.61
CA ALA A 420 11.41 8.58 -14.45
C ALA A 420 10.15 7.75 -14.74
N ALA A 421 9.15 8.33 -15.38
CA ALA A 421 7.92 7.64 -15.78
C ALA A 421 8.18 6.46 -16.73
N GLN A 422 9.10 6.63 -17.70
CA GLN A 422 9.52 5.55 -18.60
C GLN A 422 10.20 4.41 -17.83
N LEU A 423 11.09 4.74 -16.88
CA LEU A 423 11.76 3.73 -16.07
C LEU A 423 10.79 2.94 -15.18
N LEU A 424 9.73 3.58 -14.68
CA LEU A 424 8.66 2.87 -13.96
C LEU A 424 7.91 1.87 -14.87
N ASP A 425 7.68 2.24 -16.15
CA ASP A 425 7.11 1.33 -17.13
C ASP A 425 8.06 0.16 -17.46
N ASP A 426 9.37 0.42 -17.58
CA ASP A 426 10.39 -0.59 -17.82
C ASP A 426 10.49 -1.58 -16.64
N MET A 427 10.40 -1.11 -15.40
CA MET A 427 10.34 -1.96 -14.20
C MET A 427 9.12 -2.90 -14.25
N PHE A 428 7.94 -2.38 -14.58
CA PHE A 428 6.75 -3.22 -14.73
C PHE A 428 6.90 -4.26 -15.83
N ASN A 429 7.64 -3.94 -16.89
CA ASN A 429 7.90 -4.81 -18.03
C ASN A 429 9.08 -5.79 -17.80
N ALA A 430 9.76 -5.77 -16.66
CA ALA A 430 10.88 -6.66 -16.37
C ALA A 430 10.56 -8.15 -16.64
N PRO A 431 9.35 -8.70 -16.36
CA PRO A 431 8.97 -10.06 -16.69
C PRO A 431 9.06 -10.45 -18.17
N LEU A 432 9.15 -9.48 -19.09
CA LEU A 432 9.36 -9.78 -20.52
C LEU A 432 10.69 -10.52 -20.77
N ALA A 433 11.65 -10.45 -19.83
CA ALA A 433 12.89 -11.23 -19.87
C ALA A 433 12.66 -12.73 -19.64
N TRP A 434 11.53 -13.14 -19.04
CA TRP A 434 11.22 -14.55 -18.84
C TRP A 434 10.57 -15.18 -20.09
N PRO A 435 10.73 -16.51 -20.28
CA PRO A 435 10.03 -17.26 -21.31
C PRO A 435 8.51 -17.01 -21.24
N ALA A 436 7.85 -16.92 -22.38
CA ALA A 436 6.44 -16.53 -22.43
C ALA A 436 5.50 -17.51 -21.69
N ASP A 437 5.82 -18.81 -21.74
CA ASP A 437 5.09 -19.90 -21.09
C ASP A 437 5.27 -19.93 -19.56
N GLU A 438 6.41 -19.46 -19.02
CA GLU A 438 6.69 -19.39 -17.59
C GLU A 438 6.31 -18.04 -16.97
N ARG A 439 6.18 -16.99 -17.78
CA ARG A 439 6.10 -15.60 -17.35
C ARG A 439 4.98 -15.36 -16.33
N ARG A 440 3.78 -15.85 -16.63
CA ARG A 440 2.64 -15.68 -15.73
C ARG A 440 2.89 -16.33 -14.37
N HIS A 441 3.40 -17.55 -14.37
CA HIS A 441 3.68 -18.30 -13.15
C HIS A 441 4.73 -17.57 -12.29
N LYS A 442 5.85 -17.12 -12.90
CA LYS A 442 6.89 -16.37 -12.19
C LYS A 442 6.43 -15.02 -11.66
N MET A 443 5.51 -14.34 -12.38
CA MET A 443 4.88 -13.12 -11.86
C MET A 443 4.03 -13.41 -10.63
N GLU A 444 3.22 -14.47 -10.65
CA GLU A 444 2.40 -14.90 -9.50
C GLU A 444 3.30 -15.30 -8.32
N GLU A 445 4.36 -16.07 -8.55
CA GLU A 445 5.35 -16.41 -7.52
C GLU A 445 6.00 -15.18 -6.89
N SER A 446 6.35 -14.16 -7.69
CA SER A 446 6.91 -12.91 -7.17
C SER A 446 5.96 -12.24 -6.17
N VAL A 447 4.67 -12.24 -6.49
CA VAL A 447 3.64 -11.69 -5.58
C VAL A 447 3.46 -12.58 -4.35
N TYR A 448 3.49 -13.92 -4.50
CA TYR A 448 3.40 -14.85 -3.35
C TYR A 448 4.58 -14.67 -2.40
N LYS A 449 5.80 -14.44 -2.92
CA LYS A 449 6.97 -14.08 -2.12
C LYS A 449 6.70 -12.79 -1.32
N ALA A 450 6.21 -11.74 -1.98
CA ALA A 450 5.90 -10.47 -1.32
C ALA A 450 4.84 -10.62 -0.21
N LEU A 451 3.77 -11.37 -0.45
CA LEU A 451 2.74 -11.67 0.54
C LEU A 451 3.30 -12.51 1.69
N TYR A 452 4.11 -13.53 1.41
CA TYR A 452 4.75 -14.34 2.44
C TYR A 452 5.60 -13.49 3.39
N PHE A 453 6.40 -12.55 2.86
CA PHE A 453 7.20 -11.65 3.69
C PHE A 453 6.39 -10.60 4.43
N SER A 454 5.25 -10.20 3.88
CA SER A 454 4.31 -9.34 4.61
C SER A 454 3.82 -10.01 5.89
N ASP A 455 3.49 -11.31 5.82
CA ASP A 455 2.94 -12.08 6.94
C ASP A 455 4.02 -12.51 7.96
N ASN A 456 5.18 -12.94 7.47
CA ASN A 456 6.22 -13.55 8.31
C ASN A 456 7.35 -12.60 8.68
N GLY A 457 7.38 -11.41 8.09
CA GLY A 457 8.47 -10.46 8.21
C GLY A 457 9.67 -10.80 7.33
N LEU A 458 10.49 -9.79 7.04
CA LEU A 458 11.81 -9.96 6.40
C LEU A 458 12.88 -9.94 7.46
N ASP A 459 13.81 -10.88 7.40
CA ASP A 459 15.04 -10.81 8.19
C ASP A 459 15.92 -9.67 7.64
N VAL A 460 16.11 -8.65 8.47
CA VAL A 460 16.87 -7.43 8.10
C VAL A 460 18.33 -7.73 7.86
N SER A 461 18.85 -8.82 8.44
CA SER A 461 20.26 -9.26 8.32
C SER A 461 20.51 -10.18 7.13
N GLY A 462 19.45 -10.68 6.47
CA GLY A 462 19.52 -11.71 5.46
C GLY A 462 19.35 -11.23 4.02
N ASN A 463 19.59 -12.12 3.10
CA ASN A 463 19.28 -11.93 1.69
C ASN A 463 17.76 -11.89 1.49
N ILE A 464 17.27 -10.87 0.81
CA ILE A 464 15.89 -10.83 0.34
C ILE A 464 15.77 -11.88 -0.78
N PRO A 465 14.90 -12.89 -0.67
CA PRO A 465 14.85 -14.02 -1.62
C PRO A 465 14.06 -13.66 -2.88
N LEU A 466 14.48 -12.60 -3.53
CA LEU A 466 13.96 -12.11 -4.79
C LEU A 466 15.11 -12.01 -5.77
N THR A 467 14.89 -12.43 -7.01
CA THR A 467 15.78 -12.15 -8.12
C THR A 467 15.69 -10.67 -8.53
N ARG A 468 16.60 -10.22 -9.37
CA ARG A 468 16.58 -8.88 -9.94
C ARG A 468 15.27 -8.62 -10.68
N THR A 469 14.87 -9.51 -11.56
CA THR A 469 13.65 -9.40 -12.36
C THR A 469 12.40 -9.40 -11.49
N GLU A 470 12.31 -10.24 -10.46
CA GLU A 470 11.19 -10.27 -9.52
C GLU A 470 11.06 -8.95 -8.75
N SER A 471 12.17 -8.44 -8.23
CA SER A 471 12.17 -7.19 -7.48
C SER A 471 11.84 -5.98 -8.37
N ASP A 472 12.39 -5.92 -9.58
CA ASP A 472 12.07 -4.88 -10.56
C ASP A 472 10.57 -4.91 -10.90
N PHE A 473 10.01 -6.09 -11.16
CA PHE A 473 8.58 -6.27 -11.41
C PHE A 473 7.71 -5.82 -10.23
N LEU A 474 8.03 -6.21 -8.99
CA LEU A 474 7.25 -5.82 -7.81
C LEU A 474 7.27 -4.31 -7.58
N ILE A 475 8.41 -3.66 -7.80
CA ILE A 475 8.54 -2.20 -7.78
C ILE A 475 7.63 -1.58 -8.86
N GLY A 476 7.78 -2.01 -10.12
CA GLY A 476 6.97 -1.54 -11.23
C GLY A 476 5.47 -1.77 -11.02
N LEU A 477 5.10 -2.93 -10.46
CA LEU A 477 3.71 -3.27 -10.13
C LEU A 477 3.10 -2.29 -9.12
N SER A 478 3.84 -1.91 -8.07
CA SER A 478 3.36 -0.96 -7.07
C SER A 478 3.06 0.42 -7.68
N PHE A 479 3.94 0.89 -8.57
CA PHE A 479 3.72 2.15 -9.29
C PHE A 479 2.61 2.06 -10.34
N ARG A 480 2.44 0.90 -10.99
CA ARG A 480 1.31 0.67 -11.90
C ARG A 480 -0.03 0.72 -11.16
N TYR A 481 -0.11 0.18 -9.94
CA TYR A 481 -1.30 0.33 -9.09
C TYR A 481 -1.58 1.79 -8.72
N THR A 482 -0.54 2.58 -8.43
CA THR A 482 -0.66 4.02 -8.21
C THR A 482 -1.30 4.71 -9.43
N LEU A 483 -0.79 4.45 -10.64
CA LEU A 483 -1.34 5.01 -11.88
C LEU A 483 -2.80 4.60 -12.11
N MET A 484 -3.13 3.34 -11.87
CA MET A 484 -4.53 2.85 -11.98
C MET A 484 -5.47 3.61 -11.06
N ASN A 485 -5.08 3.84 -9.79
CA ASN A 485 -5.86 4.62 -8.84
C ASN A 485 -6.04 6.06 -9.32
N VAL A 486 -4.99 6.69 -9.85
CA VAL A 486 -5.03 8.05 -10.41
C VAL A 486 -6.02 8.14 -11.57
N ILE A 487 -5.93 7.22 -12.54
CA ILE A 487 -6.83 7.21 -13.71
C ILE A 487 -8.26 6.95 -13.25
N MET A 488 -8.47 5.95 -12.41
CA MET A 488 -9.80 5.60 -11.89
C MET A 488 -10.46 6.79 -11.19
N ASP A 489 -9.75 7.44 -10.28
CA ASP A 489 -10.28 8.57 -9.52
C ASP A 489 -10.52 9.79 -10.42
N SER A 490 -9.57 10.11 -11.32
CA SER A 490 -9.70 11.21 -12.27
C SER A 490 -10.93 11.05 -13.17
N GLN A 491 -11.13 9.86 -13.75
CA GLN A 491 -12.22 9.61 -14.69
C GLN A 491 -13.59 9.54 -14.00
N ARG A 492 -13.64 9.09 -12.75
CA ARG A 492 -14.88 9.13 -11.95
C ARG A 492 -15.30 10.53 -11.58
N ARG A 493 -14.35 11.43 -11.32
CA ARG A 493 -14.60 12.83 -10.98
C ARG A 493 -14.84 13.69 -12.20
N ASN A 494 -14.06 13.48 -13.24
CA ASN A 494 -14.04 14.30 -14.44
C ASN A 494 -13.85 13.38 -15.66
N ASN A 495 -14.96 12.95 -16.26
CA ASN A 495 -14.87 12.17 -17.48
C ASN A 495 -14.21 12.99 -18.62
N LEU A 496 -12.96 12.67 -18.93
CA LEU A 496 -12.21 13.32 -20.00
C LEU A 496 -12.53 12.74 -21.39
N GLY A 497 -13.35 11.68 -21.45
CA GLY A 497 -13.73 11.03 -22.71
C GLY A 497 -12.61 10.18 -23.34
N VAL A 498 -11.60 9.78 -22.54
CA VAL A 498 -10.47 8.98 -23.03
C VAL A 498 -10.76 7.48 -22.94
N LEU A 499 -11.40 7.05 -21.84
CA LEU A 499 -11.81 5.66 -21.69
C LEU A 499 -13.03 5.34 -22.55
N LYS A 500 -13.05 4.18 -23.20
CA LYS A 500 -14.20 3.65 -23.94
C LYS A 500 -15.39 3.40 -23.02
N VAL A 501 -15.08 2.88 -21.81
CA VAL A 501 -16.07 2.59 -20.78
C VAL A 501 -15.75 3.41 -19.53
N ASN A 502 -16.64 4.33 -19.18
CA ASN A 502 -16.50 5.11 -17.95
C ASN A 502 -16.72 4.23 -16.73
N PRO A 503 -15.93 4.42 -15.63
CA PRO A 503 -16.14 3.70 -14.40
C PRO A 503 -17.51 4.00 -13.78
N ALA A 504 -18.45 3.09 -13.93
CA ALA A 504 -19.78 3.18 -13.31
C ALA A 504 -19.72 2.89 -11.80
N LYS A 505 -20.82 3.11 -11.07
CA LYS A 505 -20.86 2.88 -9.63
C LYS A 505 -20.76 1.38 -9.27
N PHE A 506 -21.51 0.53 -9.96
CA PHE A 506 -21.68 -0.88 -9.59
C PHE A 506 -21.11 -1.90 -10.59
N VAL A 507 -20.64 -1.47 -11.76
CA VAL A 507 -20.00 -2.35 -12.73
C VAL A 507 -18.80 -1.63 -13.31
N ARG A 508 -17.59 -2.13 -13.07
CA ARG A 508 -16.33 -1.47 -13.43
C ARG A 508 -15.32 -2.38 -14.12
N GLN A 509 -15.60 -3.67 -14.27
CA GLN A 509 -14.61 -4.63 -14.80
C GLN A 509 -14.03 -4.21 -16.14
N ASP A 510 -14.87 -3.72 -17.07
CA ASP A 510 -14.41 -3.29 -18.39
C ASP A 510 -13.53 -2.04 -18.31
N SER A 511 -13.92 -1.05 -17.49
CA SER A 511 -13.08 0.13 -17.26
C SER A 511 -11.78 -0.23 -16.54
N VAL A 512 -11.82 -1.12 -15.54
CA VAL A 512 -10.61 -1.62 -14.85
C VAL A 512 -9.70 -2.33 -15.83
N ARG A 513 -10.26 -3.19 -16.71
CA ARG A 513 -9.50 -3.90 -17.75
C ARG A 513 -8.83 -2.92 -18.72
N GLU A 514 -9.53 -1.88 -19.16
CA GLU A 514 -8.98 -0.83 -20.02
C GLU A 514 -7.88 -0.02 -19.30
N ILE A 515 -8.13 0.42 -18.05
CA ILE A 515 -7.16 1.19 -17.26
C ILE A 515 -5.88 0.40 -17.01
N ARG A 516 -5.96 -0.90 -16.78
CA ARG A 516 -4.81 -1.80 -16.60
C ARG A 516 -3.85 -1.82 -17.80
N GLN A 517 -4.35 -1.56 -19.01
CA GLN A 517 -3.51 -1.49 -20.21
C GLN A 517 -2.74 -0.16 -20.35
N ILE A 518 -3.11 0.87 -19.57
CA ILE A 518 -2.51 2.20 -19.67
C ILE A 518 -1.25 2.24 -18.81
N ASN A 519 -0.13 2.55 -19.42
CA ASN A 519 1.15 2.79 -18.77
C ASN A 519 1.38 4.29 -18.54
N TYR A 520 2.47 4.69 -17.86
CA TYR A 520 2.78 6.10 -17.60
C TYR A 520 2.96 6.90 -18.89
N ALA A 521 3.64 6.33 -19.89
CA ALA A 521 3.77 6.98 -21.20
C ALA A 521 2.39 7.19 -21.84
N GLY A 522 1.53 6.18 -21.86
CA GLY A 522 0.15 6.27 -22.38
C GLY A 522 -0.71 7.24 -21.57
N TYR A 523 -0.55 7.32 -20.26
CA TYR A 523 -1.21 8.31 -19.42
C TYR A 523 -0.82 9.74 -19.83
N THR A 524 0.47 9.98 -20.01
CA THR A 524 0.96 11.29 -20.46
C THR A 524 0.41 11.65 -21.84
N GLU A 525 0.47 10.73 -22.81
CA GLU A 525 0.09 11.00 -24.21
C GLU A 525 -1.43 11.10 -24.41
N HIS A 526 -2.23 10.31 -23.70
CA HIS A 526 -3.67 10.25 -23.95
C HIS A 526 -4.52 11.05 -22.95
N PHE A 527 -4.00 11.36 -21.76
CA PHE A 527 -4.75 12.09 -20.75
C PHE A 527 -4.14 13.47 -20.47
N VAL A 528 -2.86 13.53 -20.08
CA VAL A 528 -2.24 14.77 -19.62
C VAL A 528 -2.04 15.75 -20.78
N LEU A 529 -1.32 15.35 -21.81
CA LEU A 529 -0.96 16.22 -22.95
C LEU A 529 -2.17 16.81 -23.68
N PRO A 530 -3.20 16.01 -24.05
CA PRO A 530 -4.38 16.56 -24.71
C PRO A 530 -5.15 17.56 -23.85
N TYR A 531 -5.23 17.29 -22.54
CA TYR A 531 -5.85 18.23 -21.60
C TYR A 531 -5.08 19.55 -21.53
N LEU A 532 -3.75 19.51 -21.43
CA LEU A 532 -2.91 20.70 -21.34
C LEU A 532 -2.98 21.54 -22.62
N ILE A 533 -2.97 20.92 -23.80
CA ILE A 533 -3.12 21.59 -25.09
C ILE A 533 -4.51 22.23 -25.18
N LYS A 534 -5.57 21.48 -24.86
CA LYS A 534 -6.96 21.97 -24.90
C LYS A 534 -7.19 23.18 -23.99
N THR A 535 -6.48 23.24 -22.85
CA THR A 535 -6.59 24.33 -21.89
C THR A 535 -5.59 25.46 -22.14
N GLY A 536 -4.78 25.37 -23.20
CA GLY A 536 -3.77 26.39 -23.56
C GLY A 536 -2.60 26.50 -22.58
N ARG A 537 -2.39 25.48 -21.72
CA ARG A 537 -1.28 25.48 -20.75
C ARG A 537 0.05 25.16 -21.40
N VAL A 538 0.05 24.38 -22.45
CA VAL A 538 1.21 24.04 -23.29
C VAL A 538 0.80 23.98 -24.75
N THR A 539 1.78 24.11 -25.64
CA THR A 539 1.57 24.04 -27.11
C THR A 539 2.09 22.75 -27.72
N SER A 540 2.99 22.04 -27.03
CA SER A 540 3.62 20.83 -27.52
C SER A 540 4.04 19.88 -26.40
N ARG A 541 4.34 18.63 -26.80
CA ARG A 541 4.96 17.63 -25.92
C ARG A 541 6.33 18.10 -25.38
N ASP A 542 7.14 18.71 -26.24
CA ASP A 542 8.49 19.17 -25.87
C ASP A 542 8.42 20.22 -24.75
N GLN A 543 7.39 21.06 -24.76
CA GLN A 543 7.17 22.01 -23.66
C GLN A 543 6.83 21.32 -22.34
N VAL A 544 6.07 20.23 -22.36
CA VAL A 544 5.82 19.41 -21.15
C VAL A 544 7.13 18.81 -20.64
N LEU A 545 7.94 18.23 -21.54
CA LEU A 545 9.22 17.63 -21.19
C LEU A 545 10.18 18.67 -20.57
N ALA A 546 10.27 19.85 -21.16
CA ALA A 546 11.10 20.94 -20.63
C ALA A 546 10.62 21.40 -19.25
N ASN A 547 9.32 21.60 -19.07
CA ASN A 547 8.73 22.08 -17.81
C ASN A 547 8.79 21.04 -16.66
N THR A 548 9.15 19.80 -16.95
CA THR A 548 9.31 18.71 -15.97
C THR A 548 10.77 18.30 -15.75
N ASP A 549 11.72 19.07 -16.27
CA ASP A 549 13.17 18.84 -16.11
C ASP A 549 13.78 19.89 -15.17
N LEU A 550 14.35 19.45 -14.05
CA LEU A 550 15.01 20.33 -13.06
C LEU A 550 16.20 21.09 -13.63
N THR A 551 16.75 20.68 -14.78
CA THR A 551 17.84 21.42 -15.43
C THR A 551 17.45 22.84 -15.82
N GLN A 552 16.17 23.09 -16.08
CA GLN A 552 15.63 24.43 -16.37
C GLN A 552 15.77 25.38 -15.17
N SER A 553 15.90 24.87 -13.97
CA SER A 553 16.05 25.65 -12.74
C SER A 553 17.46 25.59 -12.15
N THR A 554 18.45 25.09 -12.90
CA THR A 554 19.83 24.84 -12.40
C THR A 554 20.45 26.07 -11.73
N GLU A 555 20.31 27.29 -12.29
CA GLU A 555 20.88 28.51 -11.73
C GLU A 555 20.26 28.86 -10.38
N TRP A 556 18.92 28.76 -10.26
CA TRP A 556 18.20 29.01 -9.02
C TRP A 556 18.52 27.97 -7.96
N LEU A 557 18.63 26.70 -8.34
CA LEU A 557 19.02 25.61 -7.42
C LEU A 557 20.45 25.80 -6.90
N ARG A 558 21.39 26.23 -7.77
CA ARG A 558 22.78 26.47 -7.39
C ARG A 558 22.91 27.69 -6.48
N SER A 559 22.13 28.73 -6.72
CA SER A 559 22.18 29.98 -5.95
C SER A 559 21.54 29.88 -4.56
N ASN A 560 20.74 28.84 -4.27
CA ASN A 560 20.05 28.72 -3.00
C ASN A 560 20.90 27.93 -1.96
N PRO A 561 21.52 28.56 -0.96
CA PRO A 561 22.40 27.90 0.00
C PRO A 561 21.65 27.03 1.01
N LYS A 562 20.31 27.12 1.04
CA LYS A 562 19.46 26.36 1.97
C LYS A 562 19.25 24.92 1.52
N ILE A 563 19.61 24.55 0.29
CA ILE A 563 19.34 23.22 -0.28
C ILE A 563 20.36 22.20 0.22
N ARG A 564 19.87 21.00 0.54
CA ARG A 564 20.65 19.78 0.75
C ARG A 564 20.02 18.65 -0.05
N VAL A 565 20.84 17.84 -0.70
CA VAL A 565 20.37 16.73 -1.53
C VAL A 565 21.07 15.45 -1.11
N GLN A 566 20.33 14.36 -1.01
CA GLN A 566 20.85 12.99 -0.85
C GLN A 566 20.41 12.15 -2.03
N ILE A 567 21.35 11.43 -2.67
CA ILE A 567 21.08 10.48 -3.76
C ILE A 567 21.82 9.15 -3.53
N CYS A 568 21.41 8.11 -4.27
CA CYS A 568 22.19 6.90 -4.48
C CYS A 568 22.56 6.83 -5.96
N GLU A 569 23.84 6.48 -6.27
CA GLU A 569 24.32 6.41 -7.65
C GLU A 569 23.66 5.28 -8.45
N ASP A 570 23.26 4.20 -7.75
CA ASP A 570 22.55 3.05 -8.30
C ASP A 570 21.01 3.18 -8.23
N ASP A 571 20.49 4.38 -8.01
CA ASP A 571 19.06 4.67 -8.06
C ASP A 571 18.54 4.48 -9.50
N PHE A 572 17.58 3.61 -9.68
CA PHE A 572 17.03 3.29 -11.00
C PHE A 572 16.33 4.49 -11.69
N LEU A 573 15.94 5.52 -10.94
CA LEU A 573 15.36 6.75 -11.51
C LEU A 573 16.41 7.71 -12.08
N LEU A 574 17.69 7.44 -11.88
CA LEU A 574 18.80 8.23 -12.38
C LEU A 574 19.54 7.49 -13.50
N THR A 575 19.99 8.24 -14.49
CA THR A 575 20.96 7.75 -15.47
C THR A 575 22.36 8.16 -15.06
N PRO A 576 23.41 7.46 -15.57
CA PRO A 576 24.79 7.92 -15.37
C PRO A 576 25.03 9.35 -15.82
N ALA A 577 24.24 9.87 -16.78
CA ALA A 577 24.31 11.25 -17.25
C ALA A 577 23.73 12.27 -16.25
N ASP A 578 22.89 11.84 -15.30
CA ASP A 578 22.31 12.73 -14.29
C ASP A 578 23.28 13.05 -13.15
N LEU A 579 24.16 12.10 -12.78
CA LEU A 579 25.09 12.24 -11.66
C LEU A 579 26.01 13.48 -11.78
N PRO A 580 26.62 13.78 -12.95
CA PRO A 580 27.41 15.01 -13.12
C PRO A 580 26.60 16.29 -12.87
N TRP A 581 25.32 16.30 -13.28
CA TRP A 581 24.45 17.45 -13.03
C TRP A 581 24.19 17.65 -11.52
N PHE A 582 23.86 16.58 -10.78
CA PHE A 582 23.69 16.66 -9.32
C PHE A 582 24.97 17.17 -8.64
N ARG A 583 26.13 16.60 -8.99
CA ARG A 583 27.43 16.97 -8.41
C ARG A 583 27.81 18.42 -8.71
N SER A 584 27.60 18.88 -9.94
CA SER A 584 27.93 20.26 -10.34
C SER A 584 26.94 21.30 -9.81
N THR A 585 25.67 20.92 -9.59
CA THR A 585 24.64 21.84 -9.12
C THR A 585 24.71 22.03 -7.61
N PHE A 586 24.90 20.95 -6.85
CA PHE A 586 24.79 20.99 -5.38
C PHE A 586 26.15 20.96 -4.66
N GLY A 587 27.22 20.50 -5.30
CA GLY A 587 28.57 20.54 -4.74
C GLY A 587 28.63 19.92 -3.32
N ASN A 588 29.10 20.67 -2.34
CA ASN A 588 29.21 20.25 -0.93
C ASN A 588 27.85 20.06 -0.24
N ASN A 589 26.77 20.45 -0.86
CA ASN A 589 25.40 20.26 -0.37
C ASN A 589 24.79 18.93 -0.82
N LEU A 590 25.53 18.13 -1.60
CA LEU A 590 25.16 16.80 -2.04
C LEU A 590 25.77 15.74 -1.12
N VAL A 591 24.97 14.77 -0.72
CA VAL A 591 25.40 13.52 -0.13
C VAL A 591 25.06 12.41 -1.13
N ASP A 592 26.05 11.80 -1.74
CA ASP A 592 25.87 10.68 -2.66
C ASP A 592 26.39 9.37 -2.04
N TYR A 593 25.61 8.33 -2.20
CA TYR A 593 25.95 6.97 -1.77
C TYR A 593 26.18 6.11 -3.02
N PRO A 594 27.28 5.34 -3.08
CA PRO A 594 27.54 4.47 -4.23
C PRO A 594 26.44 3.41 -4.44
N VAL A 595 25.86 2.94 -3.35
CA VAL A 595 24.87 1.86 -3.33
C VAL A 595 23.73 2.21 -2.38
N GLY A 596 22.52 1.82 -2.75
CA GLY A 596 21.33 2.06 -1.93
C GLY A 596 20.03 1.99 -2.71
N GLY A 597 20.09 2.03 -4.04
CA GLY A 597 18.93 2.08 -4.90
C GLY A 597 18.04 3.29 -4.62
N HIS A 598 16.79 3.21 -5.03
CA HIS A 598 15.81 4.26 -4.75
C HIS A 598 15.26 4.10 -3.32
N LEU A 599 15.77 4.90 -2.37
CA LEU A 599 15.39 4.91 -0.95
C LEU A 599 15.71 3.60 -0.18
N GLY A 600 16.34 2.62 -0.81
CA GLY A 600 16.56 1.29 -0.21
C GLY A 600 17.57 1.29 0.95
N ASN A 601 18.41 2.34 1.09
CA ASN A 601 19.37 2.49 2.18
C ASN A 601 18.81 3.24 3.41
N LEU A 602 17.59 3.79 3.34
CA LEU A 602 17.01 4.59 4.44
C LEU A 602 16.75 3.78 5.72
N HIS A 603 16.69 2.46 5.63
CA HIS A 603 16.55 1.61 6.82
C HIS A 603 17.84 1.55 7.66
N LEU A 604 19.00 1.95 7.09
CA LEU A 604 20.30 1.89 7.77
C LEU A 604 20.46 3.04 8.77
N PRO A 605 20.79 2.77 10.05
CA PRO A 605 20.94 3.82 11.07
C PRO A 605 21.96 4.91 10.68
N ALA A 606 23.09 4.52 10.10
CA ALA A 606 24.12 5.48 9.68
C ALA A 606 23.63 6.45 8.60
N VAL A 607 22.76 5.98 7.68
CA VAL A 607 22.14 6.84 6.65
C VAL A 607 21.13 7.78 7.30
N GLN A 608 20.34 7.30 8.27
CA GLN A 608 19.38 8.12 9.00
C GLN A 608 20.08 9.22 9.80
N GLU A 609 21.15 8.90 10.53
CA GLU A 609 21.94 9.87 11.28
C GLU A 609 22.53 10.95 10.36
N LYS A 610 23.08 10.56 9.21
CA LYS A 610 23.61 11.49 8.22
C LYS A 610 22.52 12.39 7.63
N LEU A 611 21.35 11.81 7.33
CA LEU A 611 20.20 12.53 6.80
C LEU A 611 19.69 13.58 7.80
N VAL A 612 19.58 13.22 9.08
CA VAL A 612 19.14 14.15 10.14
C VAL A 612 20.08 15.34 10.28
N GLN A 613 21.39 15.14 10.07
CA GLN A 613 22.38 16.25 10.11
C GLN A 613 22.18 17.30 9.00
N LEU A 614 21.39 16.99 7.97
CA LEU A 614 21.08 17.96 6.91
C LEU A 614 20.07 19.03 7.35
N PHE A 615 19.38 18.81 8.46
CA PHE A 615 18.40 19.76 9.01
C PHE A 615 19.04 20.68 10.06
N PRO A 616 18.59 21.95 10.19
CA PRO A 616 19.01 22.84 11.26
C PRO A 616 18.43 22.34 12.60
N ARG A 617 19.19 22.55 13.68
CA ARG A 617 18.74 22.26 15.06
C ARG A 617 18.08 23.46 15.69
#